data_39ac7d6f2fa1d05fabb8155b98d397f2
#
_entry.id   39ac7d6f2fa1d05fabb8155b98d397f2
#
_cell.length_a   1.000
_cell.length_b   1.000
_cell.length_c   1.000
_cell.angle_alpha   90.00
_cell.angle_beta   90.00
_cell.angle_gamma   90.00
#
_symmetry.space_group_name_H-M   'P 1'
#
loop_
_entity.id
_entity.type
_entity.pdbx_description
1 polymer ?
#
loop_
_entity_poly.entity_id
_entity_poly.type
_entity_poly.pdbx_seq_one_letter_code
_entity_poly.pdbx_strand_id
1 'polypeptide(L)'
;MGGERVNLLMLSAGLGLGGAETVIRHLAQAIDPARFRVTIGCIKTLGVMGEQLQREGADIVRLTDPAKPGVDYFTALKLRRLIAERNIHLVHTHTTDGLADAAVCRLVNRRVRVLHTFHFGNYPHTGARLLWMERVFSRLVDRLVAVGEVQRAQIRQVFGLSDRQLGMIWNGVPPAATAGDPGFRERIGAGNRLLIGTVATLIEQKGLRDLIAVAARLRAHADRVCFVVTGDGHLRPELERLRREQQLDHMVLLPGWVPNAVSVAVPEFDIFFQPSLWEAMSVAVLEAMAAGKPVVATRVGENPRILDHDVDGWLVDVGDVAGMADALERLIADPARRAAFGQAAAAKVARQFTVERMARTYEQLYLEMVGR
;
A
#
# COMPACT_ATOMS: atom_id res chain seq x y z
N MET A 1 32.50 0.51 19.57
CA MET A 1 32.92 -0.42 18.51
C MET A 1 31.85 -0.37 17.42
N GLY A 2 32.08 0.36 16.32
CA GLY A 2 31.12 0.44 15.20
C GLY A 2 31.15 -0.86 14.42
N GLY A 3 30.15 -1.70 14.61
CA GLY A 3 29.96 -2.90 13.81
C GLY A 3 29.75 -2.52 12.36
N GLU A 4 30.24 -3.32 11.42
CA GLU A 4 30.02 -3.16 9.98
C GLU A 4 28.51 -3.13 9.69
N ARG A 5 28.04 -2.13 8.89
CA ARG A 5 26.62 -1.99 8.53
C ARG A 5 26.13 -3.20 7.74
N VAL A 6 24.88 -3.57 7.92
CA VAL A 6 24.22 -4.60 7.10
C VAL A 6 23.87 -4.01 5.74
N ASN A 7 24.40 -4.57 4.65
CA ASN A 7 24.03 -4.21 3.30
C ASN A 7 22.71 -4.92 2.95
N LEU A 8 21.64 -4.15 2.87
CA LEU A 8 20.26 -4.60 2.61
C LEU A 8 19.86 -4.22 1.18
N LEU A 9 19.36 -5.18 0.42
CA LEU A 9 18.73 -4.96 -0.88
C LEU A 9 17.22 -5.17 -0.75
N MET A 10 16.44 -4.10 -0.92
CA MET A 10 14.99 -4.19 -1.09
C MET A 10 14.67 -4.37 -2.57
N LEU A 11 14.03 -5.50 -2.93
CA LEU A 11 13.83 -5.89 -4.33
C LEU A 11 12.35 -5.93 -4.70
N SER A 12 11.98 -5.18 -5.75
CA SER A 12 10.65 -5.18 -6.34
C SER A 12 10.70 -5.40 -7.85
N ALA A 13 9.62 -5.91 -8.44
CA ALA A 13 9.50 -6.02 -9.89
C ALA A 13 9.44 -4.65 -10.57
N GLY A 14 8.77 -3.69 -9.94
CA GLY A 14 8.69 -2.31 -10.37
C GLY A 14 8.53 -1.37 -9.19
N LEU A 15 8.76 -0.08 -9.41
CA LEU A 15 8.56 1.00 -8.44
C LEU A 15 7.52 1.98 -8.99
N GLY A 16 6.33 1.45 -9.29
CA GLY A 16 5.19 2.22 -9.81
C GLY A 16 4.40 2.93 -8.71
N LEU A 17 3.08 2.88 -8.84
CA LEU A 17 2.14 3.45 -7.87
C LEU A 17 1.35 2.30 -7.23
N GLY A 18 1.56 2.05 -5.96
CA GLY A 18 0.85 1.00 -5.24
C GLY A 18 1.21 0.94 -3.76
N GLY A 19 0.46 0.15 -2.99
CA GLY A 19 0.70 0.01 -1.56
C GLY A 19 2.04 -0.65 -1.23
N ALA A 20 2.48 -1.63 -2.02
CA ALA A 20 3.76 -2.29 -1.82
C ALA A 20 4.94 -1.32 -2.02
N GLU A 21 4.90 -0.50 -3.06
CA GLU A 21 5.91 0.52 -3.37
C GLU A 21 5.95 1.61 -2.29
N THR A 22 4.77 2.00 -1.79
CA THR A 22 4.67 2.92 -0.65
C THR A 22 5.33 2.33 0.60
N VAL A 23 5.10 1.06 0.91
CA VAL A 23 5.76 0.37 2.04
C VAL A 23 7.27 0.31 1.86
N ILE A 24 7.77 0.00 0.65
CA ILE A 24 9.22 0.02 0.35
C ILE A 24 9.81 1.40 0.62
N ARG A 25 9.15 2.47 0.13
CA ARG A 25 9.58 3.85 0.38
C ARG A 25 9.63 4.17 1.86
N HIS A 26 8.53 3.94 2.58
CA HIS A 26 8.44 4.21 4.01
C HIS A 26 9.51 3.46 4.80
N LEU A 27 9.69 2.17 4.51
CA LEU A 27 10.66 1.34 5.19
C LEU A 27 12.11 1.79 4.87
N ALA A 28 12.43 2.06 3.60
CA ALA A 28 13.76 2.50 3.19
C ALA A 28 14.17 3.85 3.83
N GLN A 29 13.19 4.76 4.01
CA GLN A 29 13.42 6.07 4.63
C GLN A 29 13.53 5.99 6.17
N ALA A 30 12.88 5.00 6.81
CA ALA A 30 12.81 4.90 8.28
C ALA A 30 13.87 3.98 8.90
N ILE A 31 14.51 3.12 8.11
CA ILE A 31 15.60 2.25 8.58
C ILE A 31 16.80 3.09 9.03
N ASP A 32 17.37 2.72 10.18
CA ASP A 32 18.54 3.38 10.77
C ASP A 32 19.79 3.29 9.85
N PRO A 33 20.24 4.40 9.25
CA PRO A 33 21.38 4.41 8.34
C PRO A 33 22.73 4.15 9.04
N ALA A 34 22.79 4.22 10.37
CA ALA A 34 24.00 3.85 11.12
C ALA A 34 24.19 2.33 11.15
N ARG A 35 23.10 1.55 11.07
CA ARG A 35 23.11 0.09 11.15
C ARG A 35 22.98 -0.59 9.80
N PHE A 36 22.30 0.05 8.85
CA PHE A 36 21.97 -0.51 7.55
C PHE A 36 22.42 0.40 6.41
N ARG A 37 22.86 -0.22 5.33
CA ARG A 37 23.03 0.43 4.04
C ARG A 37 21.99 -0.14 3.09
N VAL A 38 20.97 0.67 2.76
CA VAL A 38 19.85 0.25 1.92
C VAL A 38 20.16 0.53 0.46
N THR A 39 19.99 -0.48 -0.38
CA THR A 39 19.89 -0.38 -1.84
C THR A 39 18.52 -0.81 -2.27
N ILE A 40 17.86 -0.07 -3.15
CA ILE A 40 16.55 -0.46 -3.72
C ILE A 40 16.80 -1.03 -5.12
N GLY A 41 16.44 -2.30 -5.30
CA GLY A 41 16.53 -3.01 -6.58
C GLY A 41 15.19 -2.98 -7.31
N CYS A 42 15.23 -2.61 -8.59
CA CYS A 42 14.09 -2.64 -9.49
C CYS A 42 14.35 -3.63 -10.62
N ILE A 43 13.49 -4.64 -10.80
CA ILE A 43 13.69 -5.65 -11.85
C ILE A 43 13.32 -5.10 -13.21
N LYS A 44 12.10 -4.56 -13.38
CA LYS A 44 11.53 -4.19 -14.69
C LYS A 44 11.49 -2.68 -14.91
N THR A 45 10.62 -1.99 -14.19
CA THR A 45 10.32 -0.58 -14.43
C THR A 45 10.63 0.28 -13.22
N LEU A 46 11.35 1.37 -13.44
CA LEU A 46 11.60 2.32 -12.36
C LEU A 46 10.30 2.97 -11.88
N GLY A 47 9.43 3.36 -12.82
CA GLY A 47 8.13 3.97 -12.51
C GLY A 47 8.25 5.30 -11.75
N VAL A 48 7.10 5.90 -11.47
CA VAL A 48 7.01 7.25 -10.87
C VAL A 48 7.60 7.29 -9.46
N MET A 49 7.32 6.27 -8.64
CA MET A 49 7.85 6.18 -7.27
C MET A 49 9.37 6.03 -7.28
N GLY A 50 9.91 5.20 -8.19
CA GLY A 50 11.35 5.00 -8.31
C GLY A 50 12.08 6.28 -8.75
N GLU A 51 11.52 7.02 -9.71
CA GLU A 51 12.06 8.32 -10.13
C GLU A 51 12.03 9.35 -8.99
N GLN A 52 10.98 9.34 -8.19
CA GLN A 52 10.88 10.20 -7.03
C GLN A 52 11.93 9.84 -5.97
N LEU A 53 12.07 8.57 -5.61
CA LEU A 53 13.08 8.09 -4.66
C LEU A 53 14.50 8.40 -5.14
N GLN A 54 14.78 8.29 -6.45
CA GLN A 54 16.08 8.65 -7.02
C GLN A 54 16.39 10.14 -6.87
N ARG A 55 15.38 11.01 -7.09
CA ARG A 55 15.51 12.46 -6.85
C ARG A 55 15.71 12.80 -5.37
N GLU A 56 15.15 12.00 -4.47
CA GLU A 56 15.31 12.09 -3.01
C GLU A 56 16.69 11.54 -2.54
N GLY A 57 17.53 11.02 -3.45
CA GLY A 57 18.89 10.54 -3.16
C GLY A 57 18.97 9.07 -2.74
N ALA A 58 17.92 8.27 -2.94
CA ALA A 58 17.97 6.84 -2.66
C ALA A 58 18.94 6.11 -3.61
N ASP A 59 19.67 5.13 -3.09
CA ASP A 59 20.55 4.25 -3.88
C ASP A 59 19.68 3.20 -4.62
N ILE A 60 19.39 3.47 -5.90
CA ILE A 60 18.53 2.63 -6.74
C ILE A 60 19.36 1.95 -7.83
N VAL A 61 19.11 0.64 -7.99
CA VAL A 61 19.71 -0.18 -9.06
C VAL A 61 18.62 -0.83 -9.90
N ARG A 62 18.73 -0.68 -11.22
CA ARG A 62 17.88 -1.38 -12.17
C ARG A 62 18.57 -2.65 -12.66
N LEU A 63 17.87 -3.79 -12.62
CA LEU A 63 18.43 -5.08 -13.03
C LEU A 63 18.23 -5.38 -14.52
N THR A 64 17.15 -4.88 -15.14
CA THR A 64 16.89 -5.10 -16.56
C THR A 64 17.04 -3.83 -17.38
N ASP A 65 17.40 -4.00 -18.65
CA ASP A 65 17.49 -2.90 -19.61
C ASP A 65 16.08 -2.44 -20.04
N PRO A 66 15.73 -1.16 -19.86
CA PRO A 66 14.42 -0.65 -20.25
C PRO A 66 14.16 -0.70 -21.75
N ALA A 67 15.22 -0.72 -22.57
CA ALA A 67 15.11 -0.79 -24.02
C ALA A 67 14.77 -2.20 -24.54
N LYS A 68 14.83 -3.23 -23.67
CA LYS A 68 14.54 -4.62 -24.03
C LYS A 68 13.18 -5.05 -23.47
N PRO A 69 12.08 -4.98 -24.25
CA PRO A 69 10.78 -5.46 -23.80
C PRO A 69 10.79 -6.99 -23.63
N GLY A 70 10.04 -7.49 -22.66
CA GLY A 70 9.84 -8.93 -22.44
C GLY A 70 10.39 -9.45 -21.11
N VAL A 71 10.40 -10.77 -20.97
CA VAL A 71 10.92 -11.46 -19.78
C VAL A 71 12.44 -11.61 -19.92
N ASP A 72 13.17 -11.05 -18.97
CA ASP A 72 14.63 -11.26 -18.89
C ASP A 72 14.92 -12.53 -18.07
N TYR A 73 15.24 -13.62 -18.73
CA TYR A 73 15.54 -14.90 -18.10
C TYR A 73 16.88 -14.91 -17.32
N PHE A 74 17.69 -13.85 -17.45
CA PHE A 74 18.97 -13.72 -16.77
C PHE A 74 18.91 -12.85 -15.53
N THR A 75 17.72 -12.48 -15.05
CA THR A 75 17.55 -11.59 -13.88
C THR A 75 18.22 -12.16 -12.63
N ALA A 76 18.08 -13.46 -12.38
CA ALA A 76 18.75 -14.12 -11.25
C ALA A 76 20.29 -14.03 -11.33
N LEU A 77 20.89 -14.11 -12.51
CA LEU A 77 22.35 -13.95 -12.69
C LEU A 77 22.79 -12.50 -12.44
N LYS A 78 22.03 -11.53 -12.92
CA LYS A 78 22.27 -10.10 -12.66
C LYS A 78 22.13 -9.78 -11.17
N LEU A 79 21.10 -10.33 -10.52
CA LEU A 79 20.90 -10.20 -9.08
C LEU A 79 22.07 -10.82 -8.31
N ARG A 80 22.52 -12.01 -8.69
CA ARG A 80 23.70 -12.66 -8.08
C ARG A 80 24.96 -11.80 -8.21
N ARG A 81 25.17 -11.17 -9.37
CA ARG A 81 26.30 -10.26 -9.60
C ARG A 81 26.19 -9.03 -8.71
N LEU A 82 25.03 -8.40 -8.64
CA LEU A 82 24.76 -7.26 -7.76
C LEU A 82 25.02 -7.61 -6.28
N ILE A 83 24.55 -8.79 -5.83
CA ILE A 83 24.80 -9.30 -4.48
C ILE A 83 26.30 -9.37 -4.17
N ALA A 84 27.10 -9.88 -5.11
CA ALA A 84 28.54 -9.99 -4.94
C ALA A 84 29.25 -8.62 -4.98
N GLU A 85 28.93 -7.77 -5.97
CA GLU A 85 29.55 -6.46 -6.15
C GLU A 85 29.29 -5.50 -4.99
N ARG A 86 28.10 -5.55 -4.39
CA ARG A 86 27.72 -4.68 -3.29
C ARG A 86 27.82 -5.32 -1.90
N ASN A 87 28.35 -6.54 -1.83
CA ASN A 87 28.44 -7.32 -0.59
C ASN A 87 27.09 -7.36 0.16
N ILE A 88 26.01 -7.69 -0.55
CA ILE A 88 24.64 -7.73 0.03
C ILE A 88 24.56 -8.89 1.03
N HIS A 89 24.20 -8.58 2.27
CA HIS A 89 24.00 -9.56 3.34
C HIS A 89 22.59 -10.13 3.35
N LEU A 90 21.57 -9.27 3.02
CA LEU A 90 20.17 -9.63 3.04
C LEU A 90 19.42 -9.04 1.85
N VAL A 91 18.63 -9.86 1.19
CA VAL A 91 17.66 -9.45 0.14
C VAL A 91 16.27 -9.53 0.72
N HIS A 92 15.55 -8.39 0.74
CA HIS A 92 14.15 -8.32 1.11
C HIS A 92 13.30 -8.11 -0.13
N THR A 93 12.51 -9.11 -0.51
CA THR A 93 11.69 -9.08 -1.72
C THR A 93 10.24 -8.72 -1.41
N HIS A 94 9.61 -7.95 -2.30
CA HIS A 94 8.26 -7.44 -2.14
C HIS A 94 7.30 -7.89 -3.26
N THR A 95 7.80 -8.66 -4.24
CA THR A 95 7.02 -9.17 -5.37
C THR A 95 7.38 -10.62 -5.67
N THR A 96 6.46 -11.35 -6.30
CA THR A 96 6.65 -12.77 -6.65
C THR A 96 7.84 -12.99 -7.59
N ASP A 97 8.05 -12.12 -8.58
CA ASP A 97 9.23 -12.19 -9.47
C ASP A 97 10.53 -12.06 -8.65
N GLY A 98 10.59 -11.05 -7.76
CA GLY A 98 11.73 -10.85 -6.88
C GLY A 98 11.97 -12.02 -5.92
N LEU A 99 10.90 -12.64 -5.41
CA LEU A 99 10.99 -13.85 -4.59
C LEU A 99 11.66 -15.00 -5.35
N ALA A 100 11.24 -15.26 -6.59
CA ALA A 100 11.79 -16.35 -7.40
C ALA A 100 13.29 -16.16 -7.67
N ASP A 101 13.70 -14.97 -8.13
CA ASP A 101 15.09 -14.65 -8.42
C ASP A 101 15.98 -14.71 -7.17
N ALA A 102 15.50 -14.16 -6.05
CA ALA A 102 16.26 -14.20 -4.78
C ALA A 102 16.37 -15.63 -4.21
N ALA A 103 15.32 -16.45 -4.34
CA ALA A 103 15.35 -17.85 -3.92
C ALA A 103 16.41 -18.64 -4.71
N VAL A 104 16.51 -18.44 -6.02
CA VAL A 104 17.58 -19.04 -6.86
C VAL A 104 18.95 -18.57 -6.39
N CYS A 105 19.14 -17.26 -6.15
CA CYS A 105 20.41 -16.74 -5.61
C CYS A 105 20.75 -17.35 -4.25
N ARG A 106 19.77 -17.57 -3.37
CA ARG A 106 19.93 -18.19 -2.05
C ARG A 106 20.41 -19.64 -2.12
N LEU A 107 19.92 -20.40 -3.10
CA LEU A 107 20.34 -21.80 -3.30
C LEU A 107 21.83 -21.92 -3.65
N VAL A 108 22.35 -20.98 -4.47
CA VAL A 108 23.76 -21.00 -4.91
C VAL A 108 24.71 -20.20 -3.99
N ASN A 109 24.17 -19.28 -3.18
CA ASN A 109 24.94 -18.49 -2.22
C ASN A 109 24.27 -18.50 -0.84
N ARG A 110 24.63 -19.46 0.00
CA ARG A 110 24.06 -19.64 1.34
C ARG A 110 24.44 -18.53 2.34
N ARG A 111 25.35 -17.63 2.00
CA ARG A 111 25.73 -16.49 2.87
C ARG A 111 24.72 -15.37 2.80
N VAL A 112 24.04 -15.18 1.65
CA VAL A 112 22.98 -14.20 1.54
C VAL A 112 21.71 -14.71 2.21
N ARG A 113 21.05 -13.88 3.00
CA ARG A 113 19.74 -14.16 3.58
C ARG A 113 18.64 -13.59 2.70
N VAL A 114 17.48 -14.26 2.67
CA VAL A 114 16.34 -13.81 1.89
C VAL A 114 15.09 -13.77 2.76
N LEU A 115 14.48 -12.57 2.79
CA LEU A 115 13.17 -12.30 3.37
C LEU A 115 12.19 -11.97 2.25
N HIS A 116 10.96 -12.43 2.35
CA HIS A 116 9.88 -12.00 1.47
C HIS A 116 8.69 -11.48 2.25
N THR A 117 8.16 -10.32 1.86
CA THR A 117 6.91 -9.77 2.38
C THR A 117 5.82 -9.87 1.34
N PHE A 118 4.70 -10.49 1.72
CA PHE A 118 3.50 -10.60 0.90
C PHE A 118 2.67 -9.32 1.01
N HIS A 119 2.29 -8.74 -0.13
CA HIS A 119 1.45 -7.54 -0.18
C HIS A 119 0.08 -7.78 -0.79
N PHE A 120 -0.15 -8.94 -1.41
CA PHE A 120 -1.41 -9.26 -2.04
C PHE A 120 -2.45 -9.72 -1.00
N GLY A 121 -3.67 -9.19 -1.08
CA GLY A 121 -4.70 -9.35 -0.03
C GLY A 121 -5.75 -10.43 -0.28
N ASN A 122 -5.67 -11.15 -1.40
CA ASN A 122 -6.69 -12.12 -1.77
C ASN A 122 -6.07 -13.51 -2.00
N TYR A 123 -5.94 -14.31 -0.96
CA TYR A 123 -5.42 -15.68 -1.06
C TYR A 123 -6.55 -16.71 -0.89
N PRO A 124 -6.60 -17.73 -1.79
CA PRO A 124 -5.78 -17.86 -2.98
C PRO A 124 -6.21 -16.87 -4.07
N HIS A 125 -5.26 -16.09 -4.60
CA HIS A 125 -5.56 -15.23 -5.74
C HIS A 125 -5.76 -16.05 -7.02
N THR A 126 -6.41 -15.45 -8.02
CA THR A 126 -6.83 -16.14 -9.25
C THR A 126 -5.70 -16.53 -10.20
N GLY A 127 -4.51 -15.98 -10.02
CA GLY A 127 -3.34 -16.25 -10.84
C GLY A 127 -2.66 -17.59 -10.48
N ALA A 128 -3.14 -18.72 -10.97
CA ALA A 128 -2.62 -20.06 -10.63
C ALA A 128 -1.09 -20.19 -10.78
N ARG A 129 -0.51 -19.57 -11.81
CA ARG A 129 0.95 -19.57 -12.03
C ARG A 129 1.69 -18.81 -10.92
N LEU A 130 1.22 -17.61 -10.57
CA LEU A 130 1.81 -16.81 -9.51
C LEU A 130 1.70 -17.51 -8.17
N LEU A 131 0.52 -18.08 -7.86
CA LEU A 131 0.27 -18.83 -6.64
C LEU A 131 1.20 -20.05 -6.52
N TRP A 132 1.41 -20.77 -7.62
CA TRP A 132 2.36 -21.88 -7.66
C TRP A 132 3.80 -21.41 -7.41
N MET A 133 4.22 -20.33 -8.07
CA MET A 133 5.54 -19.74 -7.88
C MET A 133 5.75 -19.32 -6.41
N GLU A 134 4.82 -18.60 -5.83
CA GLU A 134 4.89 -18.21 -4.42
C GLU A 134 4.97 -19.43 -3.50
N ARG A 135 4.13 -20.44 -3.74
CA ARG A 135 4.14 -21.67 -2.94
C ARG A 135 5.47 -22.40 -2.99
N VAL A 136 6.11 -22.48 -4.17
CA VAL A 136 7.40 -23.18 -4.35
C VAL A 136 8.54 -22.36 -3.75
N PHE A 137 8.67 -21.09 -4.17
CA PHE A 137 9.82 -20.27 -3.82
C PHE A 137 9.80 -19.80 -2.36
N SER A 138 8.62 -19.69 -1.72
CA SER A 138 8.49 -19.41 -0.29
C SER A 138 9.19 -20.46 0.60
N ARG A 139 9.32 -21.70 0.13
CA ARG A 139 10.02 -22.78 0.87
C ARG A 139 11.54 -22.72 0.75
N LEU A 140 12.05 -21.87 -0.17
CA LEU A 140 13.48 -21.77 -0.49
C LEU A 140 14.15 -20.54 0.12
N VAL A 141 13.39 -19.70 0.85
CA VAL A 141 13.87 -18.48 1.50
C VAL A 141 13.94 -18.64 3.01
N ASP A 142 14.64 -17.75 3.69
CA ASP A 142 14.91 -17.88 5.13
C ASP A 142 13.72 -17.47 6.00
N ARG A 143 13.00 -16.42 5.61
CA ARG A 143 11.84 -15.87 6.33
C ARG A 143 10.80 -15.31 5.39
N LEU A 144 9.56 -15.36 5.84
CA LEU A 144 8.38 -14.82 5.17
C LEU A 144 7.63 -13.91 6.13
N VAL A 145 7.03 -12.84 5.62
CA VAL A 145 6.23 -11.90 6.40
C VAL A 145 4.91 -11.63 5.69
N ALA A 146 3.81 -11.73 6.42
CA ALA A 146 2.51 -11.20 6.03
C ALA A 146 2.33 -9.80 6.64
N VAL A 147 1.57 -8.92 5.99
CA VAL A 147 1.30 -7.57 6.51
C VAL A 147 0.07 -7.51 7.41
N GLY A 148 -0.62 -8.65 7.61
CA GLY A 148 -1.79 -8.73 8.47
C GLY A 148 -2.11 -10.15 8.88
N GLU A 149 -2.91 -10.30 9.94
CA GLU A 149 -3.22 -11.60 10.53
C GLU A 149 -4.18 -12.42 9.65
N VAL A 150 -5.15 -11.73 8.99
CA VAL A 150 -6.05 -12.38 8.04
C VAL A 150 -5.26 -12.95 6.86
N GLN A 151 -4.38 -12.14 6.29
CA GLN A 151 -3.50 -12.57 5.19
C GLN A 151 -2.57 -13.70 5.63
N ARG A 152 -1.97 -13.60 6.83
CA ARG A 152 -1.11 -14.64 7.40
C ARG A 152 -1.83 -15.98 7.50
N ALA A 153 -3.05 -15.97 8.03
CA ALA A 153 -3.87 -17.17 8.16
C ALA A 153 -4.17 -17.82 6.79
N GLN A 154 -4.56 -17.00 5.80
CA GLN A 154 -4.82 -17.46 4.44
C GLN A 154 -3.57 -18.08 3.78
N ILE A 155 -2.43 -17.40 3.85
CA ILE A 155 -1.16 -17.86 3.26
C ILE A 155 -0.73 -19.17 3.92
N ARG A 156 -0.83 -19.29 5.25
CA ARG A 156 -0.53 -20.53 5.97
C ARG A 156 -1.38 -21.69 5.49
N GLN A 157 -2.67 -21.48 5.36
CA GLN A 157 -3.61 -22.51 4.89
C GLN A 157 -3.29 -22.93 3.44
N VAL A 158 -3.10 -21.94 2.53
CA VAL A 158 -2.88 -22.20 1.10
C VAL A 158 -1.51 -22.85 0.83
N PHE A 159 -0.46 -22.43 1.55
CA PHE A 159 0.91 -22.90 1.29
C PHE A 159 1.38 -23.99 2.25
N GLY A 160 0.64 -24.25 3.32
CA GLY A 160 1.03 -25.22 4.35
C GLY A 160 2.29 -24.81 5.13
N LEU A 161 2.39 -23.52 5.50
CA LEU A 161 3.53 -22.96 6.21
C LEU A 161 3.32 -23.01 7.73
N SER A 162 4.43 -23.18 8.47
CA SER A 162 4.43 -23.11 9.94
C SER A 162 4.54 -21.64 10.43
N ASP A 163 4.19 -21.41 11.72
CA ASP A 163 4.37 -20.13 12.38
C ASP A 163 5.83 -19.65 12.43
N ARG A 164 6.78 -20.61 12.43
CA ARG A 164 8.22 -20.27 12.41
C ARG A 164 8.67 -19.72 11.06
N GLN A 165 7.99 -20.11 9.98
CA GLN A 165 8.35 -19.70 8.61
C GLN A 165 7.71 -18.37 8.22
N LEU A 166 6.47 -18.12 8.67
CA LEU A 166 5.69 -16.95 8.30
C LEU A 166 5.37 -16.10 9.53
N GLY A 167 6.09 -15.00 9.67
CA GLY A 167 5.81 -13.93 10.63
C GLY A 167 4.73 -12.98 10.16
N MET A 168 4.44 -11.97 10.99
CA MET A 168 3.53 -10.89 10.65
C MET A 168 4.14 -9.57 11.14
N ILE A 169 4.16 -8.56 10.25
CA ILE A 169 4.57 -7.19 10.55
C ILE A 169 3.57 -6.25 9.88
N TRP A 170 2.84 -5.49 10.68
CA TRP A 170 1.91 -4.49 10.17
C TRP A 170 2.63 -3.38 9.40
N ASN A 171 1.99 -2.90 8.34
CA ASN A 171 2.43 -1.69 7.67
C ASN A 171 2.35 -0.49 8.63
N GLY A 172 3.32 0.39 8.49
CA GLY A 172 3.36 1.66 9.19
C GLY A 172 3.38 2.84 8.22
N VAL A 173 2.85 3.96 8.67
CA VAL A 173 2.82 5.20 7.90
C VAL A 173 3.55 6.32 8.66
N PRO A 174 4.16 7.28 7.94
CA PRO A 174 4.75 8.45 8.58
C PRO A 174 3.65 9.32 9.21
N PRO A 175 4.01 10.23 10.14
CA PRO A 175 3.09 11.28 10.58
C PRO A 175 2.52 12.03 9.38
N ALA A 176 1.23 12.36 9.43
CA ALA A 176 0.60 13.09 8.34
C ALA A 176 1.24 14.47 8.15
N ALA A 177 1.23 14.96 6.91
CA ALA A 177 1.51 16.35 6.62
C ALA A 177 0.47 17.22 7.36
N THR A 178 0.93 18.27 8.01
CA THR A 178 0.08 19.16 8.85
C THR A 178 -0.80 20.09 8.04
N ALA A 179 -0.49 20.31 6.76
CA ALA A 179 -1.27 21.15 5.85
C ALA A 179 -1.36 20.46 4.49
N GLY A 180 -2.58 20.47 3.92
CA GLY A 180 -2.82 20.11 2.53
C GLY A 180 -2.35 21.17 1.56
N ASP A 181 -2.71 21.00 0.30
CA ASP A 181 -2.55 22.06 -0.70
C ASP A 181 -3.86 22.85 -0.80
N PRO A 182 -3.90 24.11 -0.31
CA PRO A 182 -5.13 24.91 -0.33
C PRO A 182 -5.70 25.12 -1.74
N GLY A 183 -4.86 25.06 -2.79
CA GLY A 183 -5.29 25.14 -4.18
C GLY A 183 -5.88 23.84 -4.74
N PHE A 184 -5.81 22.74 -4.01
CA PHE A 184 -6.32 21.45 -4.52
C PHE A 184 -7.81 21.49 -4.81
N ARG A 185 -8.62 22.02 -3.90
CA ARG A 185 -10.10 22.13 -4.05
C ARG A 185 -10.49 22.95 -5.27
N GLU A 186 -9.77 24.05 -5.52
CA GLU A 186 -10.01 24.92 -6.68
C GLU A 186 -9.64 24.20 -7.99
N ARG A 187 -8.46 23.57 -8.04
CA ARG A 187 -8.01 22.85 -9.25
C ARG A 187 -8.94 21.72 -9.67
N ILE A 188 -9.59 21.05 -8.73
CA ILE A 188 -10.54 19.97 -9.04
C ILE A 188 -12.00 20.44 -9.20
N GLY A 189 -12.27 21.73 -9.06
CA GLY A 189 -13.62 22.31 -9.15
C GLY A 189 -14.56 21.90 -8.01
N ALA A 190 -14.03 21.57 -6.85
CA ALA A 190 -14.82 21.11 -5.70
C ALA A 190 -15.55 22.25 -4.99
N GLY A 191 -15.00 23.47 -5.00
CA GLY A 191 -15.51 24.60 -4.26
C GLY A 191 -15.56 24.35 -2.76
N ASN A 192 -16.63 24.84 -2.11
CA ASN A 192 -16.82 24.69 -0.66
C ASN A 192 -17.59 23.42 -0.27
N ARG A 193 -17.81 22.50 -1.21
CA ARG A 193 -18.50 21.23 -0.94
C ARG A 193 -17.68 20.33 -0.02
N LEU A 194 -18.36 19.52 0.77
CA LEU A 194 -17.72 18.48 1.58
C LEU A 194 -17.11 17.43 0.65
N LEU A 195 -15.81 17.14 0.85
CA LEU A 195 -15.06 16.18 0.03
C LEU A 195 -15.08 14.78 0.65
N ILE A 196 -15.71 13.84 -0.04
CA ILE A 196 -15.58 12.41 0.24
C ILE A 196 -14.50 11.87 -0.69
N GLY A 197 -13.31 11.66 -0.17
CA GLY A 197 -12.13 11.36 -0.99
C GLY A 197 -11.62 9.94 -0.84
N THR A 198 -10.97 9.45 -1.88
CA THR A 198 -10.16 8.24 -1.86
C THR A 198 -8.87 8.43 -2.67
N VAL A 199 -7.80 7.74 -2.26
CA VAL A 199 -6.55 7.63 -3.02
C VAL A 199 -6.40 6.17 -3.42
N ALA A 200 -6.49 5.87 -4.72
CA ALA A 200 -6.53 4.50 -5.19
C ALA A 200 -6.01 4.33 -6.62
N THR A 201 -5.34 3.22 -6.90
CA THR A 201 -5.20 2.74 -8.28
C THR A 201 -6.58 2.33 -8.79
N LEU A 202 -6.95 2.73 -10.00
CA LEU A 202 -8.27 2.43 -10.59
C LEU A 202 -8.31 1.01 -11.14
N ILE A 203 -8.45 0.05 -10.22
CA ILE A 203 -8.52 -1.40 -10.48
C ILE A 203 -9.70 -2.02 -9.72
N GLU A 204 -10.12 -3.23 -10.09
CA GLU A 204 -11.27 -3.96 -9.52
C GLU A 204 -11.21 -4.03 -8.00
N GLN A 205 -10.03 -4.31 -7.46
CA GLN A 205 -9.80 -4.44 -6.01
C GLN A 205 -10.38 -3.29 -5.20
N LYS A 206 -10.35 -2.07 -5.74
CA LYS A 206 -10.71 -0.86 -5.00
C LYS A 206 -12.21 -0.56 -4.96
N GLY A 207 -13.05 -1.39 -5.62
CA GLY A 207 -14.50 -1.30 -5.53
C GLY A 207 -15.08 0.05 -6.01
N LEU A 208 -14.41 0.73 -6.95
CA LEU A 208 -14.80 2.08 -7.36
C LEU A 208 -16.14 2.13 -8.11
N ARG A 209 -16.65 0.99 -8.59
CA ARG A 209 -18.03 0.88 -9.08
C ARG A 209 -19.05 1.13 -7.96
N ASP A 210 -18.78 0.59 -6.77
CA ASP A 210 -19.62 0.82 -5.59
C ASP A 210 -19.56 2.28 -5.16
N LEU A 211 -18.39 2.95 -5.26
CA LEU A 211 -18.30 4.40 -5.02
C LEU A 211 -19.24 5.19 -5.95
N ILE A 212 -19.29 4.87 -7.25
CA ILE A 212 -20.22 5.52 -8.19
C ILE A 212 -21.68 5.23 -7.80
N ALA A 213 -22.00 3.99 -7.42
CA ALA A 213 -23.35 3.61 -7.00
C ALA A 213 -23.77 4.32 -5.68
N VAL A 214 -22.85 4.48 -4.74
CA VAL A 214 -23.06 5.25 -3.50
C VAL A 214 -23.27 6.73 -3.80
N ALA A 215 -22.47 7.33 -4.69
CA ALA A 215 -22.65 8.71 -5.11
C ALA A 215 -24.05 8.93 -5.76
N ALA A 216 -24.51 7.98 -6.56
CA ALA A 216 -25.85 8.03 -7.14
C ALA A 216 -26.97 8.02 -6.08
N ARG A 217 -26.81 7.24 -5.00
CA ARG A 217 -27.77 7.26 -3.86
C ARG A 217 -27.75 8.59 -3.12
N LEU A 218 -26.61 9.21 -3.00
CA LEU A 218 -26.43 10.49 -2.30
C LEU A 218 -26.67 11.71 -3.21
N ARG A 219 -27.29 11.53 -4.37
CA ARG A 219 -27.54 12.61 -5.37
C ARG A 219 -28.28 13.81 -4.78
N ALA A 220 -29.16 13.60 -3.80
CA ALA A 220 -29.87 14.68 -3.12
C ALA A 220 -28.94 15.68 -2.40
N HIS A 221 -27.68 15.29 -2.16
CA HIS A 221 -26.67 16.10 -1.51
C HIS A 221 -25.64 16.73 -2.49
N ALA A 222 -25.87 16.66 -3.82
CA ALA A 222 -24.88 17.04 -4.84
C ALA A 222 -24.38 18.49 -4.73
N ASP A 223 -25.21 19.41 -4.25
CA ASP A 223 -24.83 20.82 -4.04
C ASP A 223 -23.90 21.02 -2.83
N ARG A 224 -23.89 20.05 -1.90
CA ARG A 224 -23.16 20.12 -0.62
C ARG A 224 -21.97 19.20 -0.55
N VAL A 225 -21.94 18.15 -1.38
CA VAL A 225 -20.98 17.05 -1.31
C VAL A 225 -20.42 16.76 -2.70
N CYS A 226 -19.14 16.42 -2.77
CA CYS A 226 -18.59 15.76 -3.95
C CYS A 226 -17.65 14.62 -3.57
N PHE A 227 -17.60 13.62 -4.44
CA PHE A 227 -16.66 12.50 -4.36
C PHE A 227 -15.42 12.80 -5.18
N VAL A 228 -14.25 12.48 -4.63
CA VAL A 228 -12.96 12.70 -5.29
C VAL A 228 -12.18 11.41 -5.30
N VAL A 229 -11.84 10.91 -6.49
CA VAL A 229 -11.00 9.71 -6.65
C VAL A 229 -9.66 10.14 -7.23
N THR A 230 -8.64 10.28 -6.38
CA THR A 230 -7.27 10.58 -6.78
C THR A 230 -6.53 9.30 -7.13
N GLY A 231 -6.10 9.21 -8.37
CA GLY A 231 -5.36 8.06 -8.91
C GLY A 231 -5.66 7.78 -10.36
N ASP A 232 -5.03 6.76 -10.90
CA ASP A 232 -5.23 6.31 -12.27
C ASP A 232 -5.16 4.79 -12.36
N GLY A 233 -5.62 4.23 -13.49
CA GLY A 233 -5.62 2.80 -13.74
C GLY A 233 -6.53 2.41 -14.91
N HIS A 234 -6.52 1.12 -15.23
CA HIS A 234 -7.22 0.61 -16.41
C HIS A 234 -8.75 0.73 -16.36
N LEU A 235 -9.34 0.90 -15.16
CA LEU A 235 -10.79 1.14 -15.01
C LEU A 235 -11.22 2.59 -15.29
N ARG A 236 -10.29 3.53 -15.52
CA ARG A 236 -10.66 4.93 -15.77
C ARG A 236 -11.76 5.09 -16.82
N PRO A 237 -11.64 4.52 -18.04
CA PRO A 237 -12.66 4.70 -19.09
C PRO A 237 -14.05 4.19 -18.67
N GLU A 238 -14.09 3.10 -17.91
CA GLU A 238 -15.32 2.52 -17.39
C GLU A 238 -15.95 3.42 -16.32
N LEU A 239 -15.17 3.90 -15.36
CA LEU A 239 -15.66 4.78 -14.30
C LEU A 239 -16.18 6.11 -14.86
N GLU A 240 -15.51 6.68 -15.85
CA GLU A 240 -15.98 7.87 -16.57
C GLU A 240 -17.29 7.62 -17.33
N ARG A 241 -17.45 6.43 -17.94
CA ARG A 241 -18.70 6.03 -18.57
C ARG A 241 -19.83 5.90 -17.54
N LEU A 242 -19.62 5.16 -16.46
CA LEU A 242 -20.60 4.97 -15.39
C LEU A 242 -21.02 6.32 -14.76
N ARG A 243 -20.07 7.21 -14.53
CA ARG A 243 -20.31 8.56 -14.02
C ARG A 243 -21.26 9.35 -14.94
N ARG A 244 -21.03 9.34 -16.26
CA ARG A 244 -21.88 10.01 -17.26
C ARG A 244 -23.27 9.37 -17.34
N GLU A 245 -23.35 8.03 -17.40
CA GLU A 245 -24.62 7.30 -17.45
C GLU A 245 -25.51 7.58 -16.23
N GLN A 246 -24.88 7.76 -15.06
CA GLN A 246 -25.57 8.12 -13.83
C GLN A 246 -25.77 9.64 -13.66
N GLN A 247 -25.33 10.47 -14.61
CA GLN A 247 -25.43 11.95 -14.55
C GLN A 247 -24.75 12.52 -13.28
N LEU A 248 -23.55 12.02 -12.93
CA LEU A 248 -22.80 12.38 -11.73
C LEU A 248 -21.56 13.22 -12.02
N ASP A 249 -21.43 13.81 -13.23
CA ASP A 249 -20.24 14.56 -13.64
C ASP A 249 -19.91 15.74 -12.73
N HIS A 250 -20.93 16.37 -12.13
CA HIS A 250 -20.79 17.46 -11.19
C HIS A 250 -20.49 16.99 -9.74
N MET A 251 -20.74 15.73 -9.43
CA MET A 251 -20.63 15.17 -8.07
C MET A 251 -19.43 14.24 -7.89
N VAL A 252 -18.99 13.54 -8.93
CA VAL A 252 -17.83 12.62 -8.87
C VAL A 252 -16.69 13.17 -9.71
N LEU A 253 -15.60 13.53 -9.05
CA LEU A 253 -14.43 14.13 -9.65
C LEU A 253 -13.30 13.09 -9.78
N LEU A 254 -12.75 12.94 -10.98
CA LEU A 254 -11.67 12.01 -11.32
C LEU A 254 -10.44 12.81 -11.79
N PRO A 255 -9.74 13.56 -10.90
CA PRO A 255 -8.64 14.44 -11.29
C PRO A 255 -7.44 13.72 -11.89
N GLY A 256 -7.40 12.39 -11.81
CA GLY A 256 -6.26 11.61 -12.24
C GLY A 256 -5.25 11.39 -11.14
N TRP A 257 -4.06 10.99 -11.56
CA TRP A 257 -2.96 10.85 -10.63
C TRP A 257 -2.51 12.22 -10.10
N VAL A 258 -2.40 12.32 -8.77
CA VAL A 258 -1.93 13.50 -8.07
C VAL A 258 -0.60 13.17 -7.41
N PRO A 259 0.51 13.86 -7.75
CA PRO A 259 1.78 13.68 -7.06
C PRO A 259 1.64 13.93 -5.56
N ASN A 260 2.19 13.05 -4.74
CA ASN A 260 2.12 13.16 -3.27
C ASN A 260 0.67 13.33 -2.74
N ALA A 261 -0.30 12.59 -3.31
CA ALA A 261 -1.72 12.70 -2.99
C ALA A 261 -2.00 12.66 -1.47
N VAL A 262 -1.20 11.92 -0.72
CA VAL A 262 -1.29 11.81 0.75
C VAL A 262 -1.06 13.15 1.44
N SER A 263 -0.13 13.96 0.95
CA SER A 263 0.16 15.28 1.52
C SER A 263 -0.63 16.41 0.86
N VAL A 264 -1.05 16.21 -0.39
CA VAL A 264 -1.73 17.25 -1.20
C VAL A 264 -3.25 17.12 -1.09
N ALA A 265 -3.80 15.92 -1.26
CA ALA A 265 -5.24 15.71 -1.40
C ALA A 265 -5.89 15.20 -0.10
N VAL A 266 -5.25 14.25 0.61
CA VAL A 266 -5.87 13.64 1.80
C VAL A 266 -6.17 14.66 2.90
N PRO A 267 -5.33 15.67 3.20
CA PRO A 267 -5.67 16.71 4.18
C PRO A 267 -6.90 17.55 3.79
N GLU A 268 -7.22 17.64 2.50
CA GLU A 268 -8.37 18.37 1.98
C GLU A 268 -9.69 17.57 2.03
N PHE A 269 -9.63 16.27 2.24
CA PHE A 269 -10.82 15.45 2.39
C PHE A 269 -11.50 15.69 3.74
N ASP A 270 -12.82 15.70 3.75
CA ASP A 270 -13.64 15.75 4.96
C ASP A 270 -13.97 14.35 5.49
N ILE A 271 -14.09 13.39 4.57
CA ILE A 271 -14.31 11.97 4.85
C ILE A 271 -13.44 11.16 3.89
N PHE A 272 -12.75 10.15 4.40
CA PHE A 272 -12.07 9.17 3.55
C PHE A 272 -12.99 7.96 3.33
N PHE A 273 -13.19 7.56 2.07
CA PHE A 273 -14.07 6.46 1.71
C PHE A 273 -13.33 5.41 0.89
N GLN A 274 -13.31 4.16 1.37
CA GLN A 274 -12.65 3.05 0.69
C GLN A 274 -13.57 1.83 0.57
N PRO A 275 -14.29 1.66 -0.55
CA PRO A 275 -15.18 0.52 -0.79
C PRO A 275 -14.47 -0.69 -1.38
N SER A 276 -13.24 -0.99 -0.95
CA SER A 276 -12.43 -2.07 -1.53
C SER A 276 -13.12 -3.43 -1.44
N LEU A 277 -12.98 -4.24 -2.48
CA LEU A 277 -13.49 -5.62 -2.51
C LEU A 277 -12.58 -6.59 -1.72
N TRP A 278 -11.29 -6.32 -1.68
CA TRP A 278 -10.31 -7.02 -0.84
C TRP A 278 -9.09 -6.15 -0.58
N GLU A 279 -8.43 -6.38 0.56
CA GLU A 279 -7.16 -5.76 0.95
C GLU A 279 -6.32 -6.78 1.72
N ALA A 280 -5.00 -6.59 1.75
CA ALA A 280 -4.17 -7.19 2.78
C ALA A 280 -4.21 -6.30 4.02
N MET A 281 -3.54 -5.15 3.95
CA MET A 281 -3.58 -4.09 4.94
C MET A 281 -3.49 -2.75 4.19
N SER A 282 -4.57 -1.96 4.24
CA SER A 282 -4.68 -0.74 3.45
C SER A 282 -3.78 0.38 3.97
N VAL A 283 -2.73 0.69 3.22
CA VAL A 283 -1.86 1.85 3.52
C VAL A 283 -2.64 3.16 3.39
N ALA A 284 -3.52 3.28 2.38
CA ALA A 284 -4.31 4.49 2.18
C ALA A 284 -5.28 4.79 3.34
N VAL A 285 -5.88 3.74 3.96
CA VAL A 285 -6.67 3.91 5.20
C VAL A 285 -5.79 4.42 6.34
N LEU A 286 -4.61 3.83 6.53
CA LEU A 286 -3.69 4.28 7.58
C LEU A 286 -3.24 5.73 7.37
N GLU A 287 -2.94 6.12 6.13
CA GLU A 287 -2.56 7.49 5.76
C GLU A 287 -3.71 8.48 6.02
N ALA A 288 -4.96 8.10 5.69
CA ALA A 288 -6.13 8.92 5.97
C ALA A 288 -6.36 9.08 7.49
N MET A 289 -6.26 7.98 8.24
CA MET A 289 -6.36 8.00 9.69
C MET A 289 -5.25 8.85 10.33
N ALA A 290 -4.01 8.74 9.84
CA ALA A 290 -2.89 9.57 10.30
C ALA A 290 -3.19 11.07 10.06
N ALA A 291 -3.85 11.41 8.96
CA ALA A 291 -4.28 12.76 8.62
C ALA A 291 -5.54 13.22 9.40
N GLY A 292 -6.00 12.43 10.38
CA GLY A 292 -7.16 12.76 11.19
C GLY A 292 -8.49 12.75 10.42
N LYS A 293 -8.59 11.94 9.37
CA LYS A 293 -9.83 11.84 8.59
C LYS A 293 -10.72 10.74 9.14
N PRO A 294 -12.04 10.99 9.32
CA PRO A 294 -12.99 9.92 9.57
C PRO A 294 -13.03 8.99 8.37
N VAL A 295 -13.02 7.69 8.63
CA VAL A 295 -12.93 6.67 7.58
C VAL A 295 -14.22 5.88 7.49
N VAL A 296 -14.73 5.71 6.28
CA VAL A 296 -15.74 4.69 5.94
C VAL A 296 -15.08 3.69 5.01
N ALA A 297 -14.97 2.44 5.44
CA ALA A 297 -14.30 1.39 4.67
C ALA A 297 -15.05 0.06 4.72
N THR A 298 -14.81 -0.78 3.73
CA THR A 298 -15.32 -2.15 3.74
C THR A 298 -14.59 -3.04 4.74
N ARG A 299 -15.29 -4.05 5.24
CA ARG A 299 -14.85 -5.04 6.23
C ARG A 299 -13.97 -6.12 5.56
N VAL A 300 -12.83 -5.70 5.00
CA VAL A 300 -11.91 -6.59 4.26
C VAL A 300 -10.49 -6.54 4.85
N GLY A 301 -9.76 -7.64 4.70
CA GLY A 301 -8.37 -7.76 5.18
C GLY A 301 -8.21 -7.34 6.64
N GLU A 302 -7.24 -6.47 6.88
CA GLU A 302 -6.98 -5.94 8.22
C GLU A 302 -7.86 -4.72 8.59
N ASN A 303 -8.74 -4.22 7.72
CA ASN A 303 -9.59 -3.08 8.06
C ASN A 303 -10.33 -3.25 9.40
N PRO A 304 -10.89 -4.45 9.76
CA PRO A 304 -11.53 -4.65 11.06
C PRO A 304 -10.59 -4.60 12.28
N ARG A 305 -9.28 -4.60 12.07
CA ARG A 305 -8.26 -4.42 13.12
C ARG A 305 -7.66 -3.02 13.12
N ILE A 306 -7.65 -2.38 11.97
CA ILE A 306 -7.21 -0.99 11.81
C ILE A 306 -8.27 -0.04 12.37
N LEU A 307 -9.55 -0.28 12.06
CA LEU A 307 -10.69 0.55 12.44
C LEU A 307 -11.50 -0.10 13.57
N ASP A 308 -11.76 0.66 14.62
CA ASP A 308 -12.75 0.33 15.64
C ASP A 308 -14.09 0.96 15.22
N HIS A 309 -15.03 0.11 14.82
CA HIS A 309 -16.34 0.54 14.31
C HIS A 309 -17.07 1.45 15.31
N ASP A 310 -17.59 2.60 14.84
CA ASP A 310 -18.26 3.66 15.61
C ASP A 310 -17.36 4.38 16.63
N VAL A 311 -16.02 4.23 16.53
CA VAL A 311 -15.05 4.93 17.39
C VAL A 311 -14.12 5.80 16.56
N ASP A 312 -13.46 5.23 15.56
CA ASP A 312 -12.50 5.93 14.68
C ASP A 312 -12.86 5.82 13.19
N GLY A 313 -14.00 5.20 12.88
CA GLY A 313 -14.56 5.06 11.54
C GLY A 313 -15.72 4.10 11.50
N TRP A 314 -16.24 3.87 10.31
CA TRP A 314 -17.27 2.87 10.07
C TRP A 314 -16.82 1.79 9.11
N LEU A 315 -17.10 0.54 9.50
CA LEU A 315 -16.91 -0.64 8.68
C LEU A 315 -18.25 -1.10 8.11
N VAL A 316 -18.31 -1.27 6.80
CA VAL A 316 -19.48 -1.72 6.04
C VAL A 316 -19.13 -2.99 5.28
N ASP A 317 -20.12 -3.85 5.00
CA ASP A 317 -19.85 -5.07 4.25
C ASP A 317 -19.63 -4.78 2.75
N VAL A 318 -18.86 -5.64 2.10
CA VAL A 318 -18.56 -5.52 0.67
C VAL A 318 -19.84 -5.62 -0.14
N GLY A 319 -20.04 -4.67 -1.08
CA GLY A 319 -21.21 -4.61 -1.93
C GLY A 319 -22.49 -4.07 -1.25
N ASP A 320 -22.45 -3.75 0.05
CA ASP A 320 -23.54 -3.08 0.73
C ASP A 320 -23.55 -1.58 0.43
N VAL A 321 -23.93 -1.27 -0.80
CA VAL A 321 -24.04 0.12 -1.30
C VAL A 321 -25.00 0.96 -0.44
N ALA A 322 -26.06 0.37 0.11
CA ALA A 322 -27.00 1.07 0.97
C ALA A 322 -26.36 1.43 2.31
N GLY A 323 -25.75 0.48 2.99
CA GLY A 323 -25.04 0.72 4.25
C GLY A 323 -23.87 1.68 4.10
N MET A 324 -23.13 1.66 2.96
CA MET A 324 -22.11 2.65 2.65
C MET A 324 -22.69 4.06 2.53
N ALA A 325 -23.82 4.20 1.81
CA ALA A 325 -24.50 5.50 1.66
C ALA A 325 -24.99 6.03 3.01
N ASP A 326 -25.64 5.18 3.82
CA ASP A 326 -26.14 5.53 5.16
C ASP A 326 -25.01 5.97 6.10
N ALA A 327 -23.87 5.26 6.07
CA ALA A 327 -22.68 5.63 6.84
C ALA A 327 -22.15 7.02 6.45
N LEU A 328 -22.03 7.27 5.15
CA LEU A 328 -21.59 8.58 4.65
C LEU A 328 -22.60 9.68 4.98
N GLU A 329 -23.91 9.43 4.82
CA GLU A 329 -24.97 10.39 5.12
C GLU A 329 -24.94 10.85 6.58
N ARG A 330 -24.74 9.92 7.52
CA ARG A 330 -24.58 10.25 8.95
C ARG A 330 -23.35 11.13 9.20
N LEU A 331 -22.22 10.87 8.53
CA LEU A 331 -21.03 11.72 8.65
C LEU A 331 -21.20 13.09 7.93
N ILE A 332 -21.95 13.14 6.84
CA ILE A 332 -22.30 14.40 6.17
C ILE A 332 -23.11 15.29 7.12
N ALA A 333 -24.06 14.71 7.85
CA ALA A 333 -24.95 15.42 8.76
C ALA A 333 -24.29 15.84 10.09
N ASP A 334 -23.23 15.16 10.54
CA ASP A 334 -22.65 15.34 11.89
C ASP A 334 -21.15 15.76 11.84
N PRO A 335 -20.84 17.07 11.78
CA PRO A 335 -19.49 17.58 11.83
C PRO A 335 -18.73 17.21 13.13
N ALA A 336 -19.44 17.14 14.26
CA ALA A 336 -18.82 16.81 15.54
C ALA A 336 -18.33 15.35 15.56
N ARG A 337 -19.13 14.43 15.02
CA ARG A 337 -18.73 13.02 14.85
C ARG A 337 -17.57 12.87 13.88
N ARG A 338 -17.56 13.61 12.76
CA ARG A 338 -16.38 13.62 11.85
C ARG A 338 -15.10 14.00 12.59
N ALA A 339 -15.16 15.07 13.40
CA ALA A 339 -14.01 15.52 14.18
C ALA A 339 -13.57 14.49 15.23
N ALA A 340 -14.53 13.90 15.94
CA ALA A 340 -14.26 12.89 16.97
C ALA A 340 -13.61 11.63 16.36
N PHE A 341 -14.15 11.10 15.27
CA PHE A 341 -13.59 9.95 14.56
C PHE A 341 -12.18 10.25 14.05
N GLY A 342 -11.98 11.41 13.42
CA GLY A 342 -10.67 11.81 12.92
C GLY A 342 -9.60 11.87 14.02
N GLN A 343 -9.93 12.45 15.17
CA GLN A 343 -9.03 12.52 16.33
C GLN A 343 -8.69 11.12 16.87
N ALA A 344 -9.69 10.25 17.03
CA ALA A 344 -9.49 8.89 17.50
C ALA A 344 -8.63 8.08 16.51
N ALA A 345 -8.89 8.23 15.19
CA ALA A 345 -8.12 7.61 14.11
C ALA A 345 -6.66 8.01 14.15
N ALA A 346 -6.37 9.31 14.22
CA ALA A 346 -5.00 9.82 14.29
C ALA A 346 -4.26 9.33 15.55
N ALA A 347 -4.92 9.36 16.70
CA ALA A 347 -4.34 8.87 17.96
C ALA A 347 -4.03 7.37 17.90
N LYS A 348 -4.87 6.57 17.26
CA LYS A 348 -4.62 5.12 17.08
C LYS A 348 -3.42 4.85 16.18
N VAL A 349 -3.32 5.54 15.03
CA VAL A 349 -2.18 5.39 14.11
C VAL A 349 -0.88 5.80 14.79
N ALA A 350 -0.85 6.97 15.46
CA ALA A 350 0.33 7.45 16.17
C ALA A 350 0.83 6.47 17.26
N ARG A 351 -0.05 5.66 17.82
CA ARG A 351 0.28 4.69 18.85
C ARG A 351 0.67 3.31 18.27
N GLN A 352 0.05 2.87 17.19
CA GLN A 352 0.13 1.46 16.77
C GLN A 352 0.72 1.23 15.37
N PHE A 353 0.55 2.17 14.45
CA PHE A 353 0.84 1.97 13.02
C PHE A 353 1.84 2.98 12.45
N THR A 354 2.85 3.33 13.26
CA THR A 354 3.88 4.27 12.81
C THR A 354 4.95 3.57 11.96
N VAL A 355 5.53 4.31 11.03
CA VAL A 355 6.62 3.83 10.19
C VAL A 355 7.85 3.43 11.01
N GLU A 356 8.14 4.12 12.11
CA GLU A 356 9.26 3.82 13.01
C GLU A 356 9.06 2.48 13.71
N ARG A 357 7.81 2.15 14.10
CA ARG A 357 7.50 0.84 14.69
C ARG A 357 7.68 -0.28 13.68
N MET A 358 7.17 -0.09 12.47
CA MET A 358 7.37 -1.04 11.37
C MET A 358 8.87 -1.24 11.11
N ALA A 359 9.62 -0.15 10.94
CA ALA A 359 11.07 -0.20 10.64
C ALA A 359 11.84 -0.93 11.76
N ARG A 360 11.62 -0.59 13.03
CA ARG A 360 12.27 -1.29 14.17
C ARG A 360 12.00 -2.78 14.17
N THR A 361 10.77 -3.20 13.85
CA THR A 361 10.43 -4.62 13.80
C THR A 361 11.16 -5.34 12.68
N TYR A 362 11.24 -4.72 11.49
CA TYR A 362 12.03 -5.26 10.38
C TYR A 362 13.54 -5.27 10.69
N GLU A 363 14.07 -4.22 11.30
CA GLU A 363 15.49 -4.16 11.71
C GLU A 363 15.89 -5.29 12.66
N GLN A 364 15.05 -5.57 13.66
CA GLN A 364 15.27 -6.70 14.56
C GLN A 364 15.31 -8.02 13.79
N LEU A 365 14.32 -8.24 12.91
CA LEU A 365 14.27 -9.43 12.06
C LEU A 365 15.50 -9.54 11.15
N TYR A 366 15.95 -8.44 10.54
CA TYR A 366 17.14 -8.43 9.69
C TYR A 366 18.40 -8.80 10.46
N LEU A 367 18.59 -8.27 11.64
CA LEU A 367 19.76 -8.58 12.48
C LEU A 367 19.75 -10.04 12.94
N GLU A 368 18.61 -10.55 13.38
CA GLU A 368 18.47 -11.98 13.70
C GLU A 368 18.84 -12.88 12.52
N MET A 369 18.39 -12.51 11.30
CA MET A 369 18.66 -13.28 10.10
C MET A 369 20.13 -13.29 9.70
N VAL A 370 20.88 -12.22 9.96
CA VAL A 370 22.33 -12.14 9.65
C VAL A 370 23.21 -12.53 10.84
N GLY A 371 22.63 -12.90 11.99
CA GLY A 371 23.35 -13.36 13.18
C GLY A 371 24.05 -12.24 13.95
N ARG A 372 23.44 -11.07 14.02
CA ARG A 372 23.95 -9.88 14.73
C ARG A 372 23.01 -9.39 15.82
#